data_a4fa169bc2ad36a9a762ce1c118683e5
#
_entry.id   a4fa169bc2ad36a9a762ce1c118683e5
#
_cell.length_a   1.000
_cell.length_b   1.000
_cell.length_c   1.000
_cell.angle_alpha   90.00
_cell.angle_beta   90.00
_cell.angle_gamma   90.00
#
_symmetry.space_group_name_H-M   'P 1'
#
loop_
_entity.id
_entity.type
_entity.pdbx_description
1 polymer ?
#
loop_
_entity_poly.entity_id
_entity_poly.type
_entity_poly.pdbx_seq_one_letter_code
_entity_poly.pdbx_strand_id
1 'polypeptide(L)'
;MFQTHWHLWLQQTFDSGWMLALMQFISLLGYEMAYTALILLWAFGARLRAGLCVMLAVLLMACATHAIKQGAALPRPSDVDARVLDKGVPSHPFVFDGGGHALWSLPDARATAMLRAQPDADYGFNSGHVGVATAACVGLLLAFGIRRRWLRWALAFGWPLLMALSRMYLGRHFLADVLAGWLIGVGVALLAWQLMPGMRSSQRWQLPVLLALGALLAWAAATSRFVPVGEAGRLLALGLLVAWLQWRGWPVDPQSVTQRVLRVLGVVVIYTLARPLIDLLAAAVPLPDAPATELVWQVIGTLLILGGGVALARWIPRGT
;
A
#
# COMPACT_ATOMS: atom_id res chain seq x y z
N MET A 1 17.18 -10.65 -14.81
CA MET A 1 16.08 -10.18 -13.95
C MET A 1 15.01 -9.39 -14.70
N PHE A 2 15.40 -8.69 -15.78
CA PHE A 2 14.51 -7.91 -16.64
C PHE A 2 14.23 -8.59 -17.99
N GLN A 3 14.24 -9.92 -18.01
CA GLN A 3 13.94 -10.71 -19.20
C GLN A 3 12.43 -10.83 -19.43
N THR A 4 12.01 -10.83 -20.69
CA THR A 4 10.60 -10.97 -21.09
C THR A 4 10.16 -12.42 -21.31
N HIS A 5 11.08 -13.35 -21.52
CA HIS A 5 10.76 -14.76 -21.78
C HIS A 5 9.91 -15.44 -20.69
N TRP A 6 10.05 -15.03 -19.40
CA TRP A 6 9.19 -15.52 -18.31
C TRP A 6 7.72 -15.13 -18.50
N HIS A 7 7.46 -13.92 -19.00
CA HIS A 7 6.12 -13.43 -19.27
C HIS A 7 5.49 -14.19 -20.45
N LEU A 8 6.26 -14.37 -21.52
CA LEU A 8 5.85 -15.13 -22.68
C LEU A 8 5.51 -16.57 -22.31
N TRP A 9 6.37 -17.23 -21.54
CA TRP A 9 6.13 -18.59 -21.05
C TRP A 9 4.85 -18.65 -20.20
N LEU A 10 4.68 -17.75 -19.22
CA LEU A 10 3.48 -17.71 -18.37
C LEU A 10 2.20 -17.49 -19.20
N GLN A 11 2.25 -16.54 -20.13
CA GLN A 11 1.08 -16.16 -20.94
C GLN A 11 0.70 -17.26 -21.96
N GLN A 12 1.68 -17.97 -22.51
CA GLN A 12 1.44 -19.05 -23.46
C GLN A 12 1.03 -20.37 -22.76
N THR A 13 1.67 -20.70 -21.63
CA THR A 13 1.36 -21.95 -20.90
C THR A 13 -0.03 -21.89 -20.24
N PHE A 14 -0.42 -20.72 -19.73
CA PHE A 14 -1.69 -20.55 -19.01
C PHE A 14 -2.68 -19.68 -19.79
N ASP A 15 -2.71 -19.81 -21.11
CA ASP A 15 -3.61 -19.03 -21.96
C ASP A 15 -5.04 -19.57 -21.91
N SER A 16 -5.79 -19.09 -20.90
CA SER A 16 -7.21 -19.42 -20.73
C SER A 16 -7.96 -18.27 -20.08
N GLY A 17 -9.24 -18.12 -20.47
CA GLY A 17 -10.08 -17.04 -19.94
C GLY A 17 -10.26 -17.07 -18.40
N TRP A 18 -10.37 -18.27 -17.82
CA TRP A 18 -10.51 -18.40 -16.37
C TRP A 18 -9.20 -18.03 -15.63
N MET A 19 -8.03 -18.36 -16.20
CA MET A 19 -6.75 -17.97 -15.62
C MET A 19 -6.57 -16.44 -15.67
N LEU A 20 -6.94 -15.82 -16.79
CA LEU A 20 -6.92 -14.37 -16.89
C LEU A 20 -7.82 -13.73 -15.83
N ALA A 21 -9.05 -14.20 -15.67
CA ALA A 21 -9.98 -13.69 -14.66
C ALA A 21 -9.44 -13.87 -13.24
N LEU A 22 -8.84 -15.03 -12.93
CA LEU A 22 -8.21 -15.30 -11.64
C LEU A 22 -7.06 -14.34 -11.36
N MET A 23 -6.15 -14.14 -12.33
CA MET A 23 -5.00 -13.25 -12.16
C MET A 23 -5.42 -11.78 -12.04
N GLN A 24 -6.44 -11.35 -12.77
CA GLN A 24 -7.05 -10.03 -12.62
C GLN A 24 -7.71 -9.87 -11.24
N PHE A 25 -8.43 -10.88 -10.75
CA PHE A 25 -9.02 -10.86 -9.41
C PHE A 25 -7.97 -10.77 -8.31
N ILE A 26 -6.88 -11.55 -8.39
CA ILE A 26 -5.76 -11.45 -7.46
C ILE A 26 -5.16 -10.04 -7.51
N SER A 27 -4.94 -9.48 -8.71
CA SER A 27 -4.44 -8.13 -8.89
C SER A 27 -5.37 -7.07 -8.27
N LEU A 28 -6.69 -7.24 -8.41
CA LEU A 28 -7.69 -6.34 -7.81
C LEU A 28 -7.57 -6.27 -6.29
N LEU A 29 -7.27 -7.39 -5.64
CA LEU A 29 -7.01 -7.43 -4.18
C LEU A 29 -5.69 -6.76 -3.78
N GLY A 30 -4.87 -6.35 -4.73
CA GLY A 30 -3.65 -5.57 -4.53
C GLY A 30 -3.87 -4.06 -4.51
N TYR A 31 -5.08 -3.57 -4.79
CA TYR A 31 -5.40 -2.13 -4.77
C TYR A 31 -5.72 -1.60 -3.36
N GLU A 32 -5.63 -0.29 -3.23
CA GLU A 32 -5.81 0.45 -1.97
C GLU A 32 -7.11 0.11 -1.23
N MET A 33 -8.22 -0.01 -1.94
CA MET A 33 -9.53 -0.28 -1.32
C MET A 33 -9.55 -1.59 -0.53
N ALA A 34 -8.93 -2.65 -1.06
CA ALA A 34 -8.88 -3.95 -0.38
C ALA A 34 -8.07 -3.86 0.92
N TYR A 35 -6.92 -3.18 0.89
CA TYR A 35 -6.10 -3.01 2.10
C TYR A 35 -6.75 -2.07 3.10
N THR A 36 -7.40 -1.00 2.65
CA THR A 36 -8.16 -0.10 3.53
C THR A 36 -9.26 -0.88 4.27
N ALA A 37 -10.06 -1.68 3.57
CA ALA A 37 -11.10 -2.50 4.18
C ALA A 37 -10.52 -3.49 5.21
N LEU A 38 -9.43 -4.19 4.85
CA LEU A 38 -8.75 -5.11 5.77
C LEU A 38 -8.16 -4.42 6.98
N ILE A 39 -7.53 -3.25 6.83
CA ILE A 39 -6.96 -2.46 7.93
C ILE A 39 -8.06 -2.02 8.89
N LEU A 40 -9.18 -1.50 8.38
CA LEU A 40 -10.32 -1.10 9.21
C LEU A 40 -10.92 -2.31 9.95
N LEU A 41 -11.08 -3.44 9.26
CA LEU A 41 -11.54 -4.69 9.87
C LEU A 41 -10.63 -5.13 11.01
N TRP A 42 -9.32 -5.14 10.83
CA TRP A 42 -8.37 -5.59 11.85
C TRP A 42 -8.21 -4.58 12.99
N ALA A 43 -8.17 -3.28 12.67
CA ALA A 43 -8.02 -2.23 13.67
C ALA A 43 -9.22 -2.19 14.62
N PHE A 44 -10.43 -2.20 14.09
CA PHE A 44 -11.64 -2.02 14.89
C PHE A 44 -12.32 -3.33 15.29
N GLY A 45 -12.16 -4.39 14.49
CA GLY A 45 -12.70 -5.71 14.80
C GLY A 45 -11.81 -6.61 15.67
N ALA A 46 -10.50 -6.30 15.78
CA ALA A 46 -9.58 -7.15 16.52
C ALA A 46 -8.74 -6.34 17.52
N ARG A 47 -7.71 -5.61 17.04
CA ARG A 47 -6.77 -4.85 17.88
C ARG A 47 -6.39 -3.55 17.20
N LEU A 48 -6.85 -2.41 17.75
CA LEU A 48 -6.64 -1.09 17.14
C LEU A 48 -5.15 -0.81 16.87
N ARG A 49 -4.29 -0.97 17.87
CA ARG A 49 -2.85 -0.71 17.74
C ARG A 49 -2.19 -1.56 16.66
N ALA A 50 -2.56 -2.84 16.59
CA ALA A 50 -2.04 -3.76 15.59
C ALA A 50 -2.50 -3.37 14.17
N GLY A 51 -3.77 -3.03 13.98
CA GLY A 51 -4.29 -2.56 12.69
C GLY A 51 -3.63 -1.26 12.23
N LEU A 52 -3.42 -0.29 13.15
CA LEU A 52 -2.70 0.96 12.84
C LEU A 52 -1.21 0.70 12.53
N CYS A 53 -0.58 -0.32 13.10
CA CYS A 53 0.77 -0.75 12.74
C CYS A 53 0.82 -1.29 11.30
N VAL A 54 -0.18 -2.09 10.89
CA VAL A 54 -0.31 -2.56 9.50
C VAL A 54 -0.56 -1.39 8.55
N MET A 55 -1.42 -0.44 8.94
CA MET A 55 -1.64 0.79 8.16
C MET A 55 -0.34 1.57 7.96
N LEU A 56 0.46 1.73 9.01
CA LEU A 56 1.77 2.38 8.92
C LEU A 56 2.68 1.67 7.91
N ALA A 57 2.74 0.33 7.94
CA ALA A 57 3.54 -0.44 6.99
C ALA A 57 3.07 -0.25 5.54
N VAL A 58 1.76 -0.28 5.30
CA VAL A 58 1.17 -0.09 3.97
C VAL A 58 1.45 1.33 3.44
N LEU A 59 1.24 2.37 4.25
CA LEU A 59 1.47 3.76 3.84
C LEU A 59 2.96 4.04 3.57
N LEU A 60 3.86 3.55 4.42
CA LEU A 60 5.30 3.67 4.18
C LEU A 60 5.73 2.93 2.91
N MET A 61 5.15 1.75 2.64
CA MET A 61 5.45 1.01 1.41
C MET A 61 4.95 1.74 0.17
N ALA A 62 3.78 2.36 0.22
CA ALA A 62 3.24 3.15 -0.88
C ALA A 62 4.14 4.36 -1.18
N CYS A 63 4.57 5.11 -0.15
CA CYS A 63 5.53 6.21 -0.30
C CYS A 63 6.88 5.71 -0.88
N ALA A 64 7.42 4.61 -0.35
CA ALA A 64 8.68 4.04 -0.84
C ALA A 64 8.57 3.58 -2.31
N THR A 65 7.48 2.90 -2.66
CA THR A 65 7.22 2.47 -4.04
C THR A 65 7.17 3.66 -4.99
N HIS A 66 6.43 4.70 -4.64
CA HIS A 66 6.31 5.88 -5.48
C HIS A 66 7.68 6.56 -5.67
N ALA A 67 8.43 6.77 -4.60
CA ALA A 67 9.77 7.37 -4.66
C ALA A 67 10.73 6.56 -5.54
N ILE A 68 10.74 5.23 -5.39
CA ILE A 68 11.60 4.34 -6.19
C ILE A 68 11.17 4.35 -7.65
N LYS A 69 9.88 4.33 -7.96
CA LYS A 69 9.37 4.43 -9.34
C LYS A 69 9.82 5.72 -10.01
N GLN A 70 9.67 6.85 -9.34
CA GLN A 70 10.11 8.15 -9.87
C GLN A 70 11.62 8.24 -10.03
N GLY A 71 12.39 7.63 -9.13
CA GLY A 71 13.85 7.64 -9.17
C GLY A 71 14.46 6.69 -10.21
N ALA A 72 13.97 5.46 -10.28
CA ALA A 72 14.46 4.45 -11.22
C ALA A 72 13.94 4.70 -12.65
N ALA A 73 12.68 5.10 -12.78
CA ALA A 73 12.00 5.42 -14.04
C ALA A 73 12.23 4.37 -15.13
N LEU A 74 11.98 3.08 -14.77
CA LEU A 74 12.16 1.93 -15.66
C LEU A 74 10.84 1.48 -16.29
N PRO A 75 10.85 0.99 -17.55
CA PRO A 75 9.68 0.52 -18.28
C PRO A 75 9.15 -0.81 -17.74
N ARG A 76 7.93 -1.15 -18.14
CA ARG A 76 7.31 -2.45 -17.88
C ARG A 76 7.68 -3.47 -18.96
N PRO A 77 7.44 -4.78 -18.73
CA PRO A 77 7.64 -5.82 -19.75
C PRO A 77 6.86 -5.53 -21.05
N SER A 78 5.60 -5.11 -20.93
CA SER A 78 4.75 -4.78 -22.07
C SER A 78 5.16 -3.51 -22.83
N ASP A 79 5.98 -2.62 -22.24
CA ASP A 79 6.50 -1.43 -22.88
C ASP A 79 7.72 -1.74 -23.76
N VAL A 80 8.45 -2.83 -23.46
CA VAL A 80 9.71 -3.16 -24.09
C VAL A 80 9.68 -4.41 -24.97
N ASP A 81 8.58 -5.16 -24.98
CA ASP A 81 8.43 -6.36 -25.82
C ASP A 81 7.01 -6.46 -26.37
N ALA A 82 6.86 -6.27 -27.67
CA ALA A 82 5.56 -6.31 -28.36
C ALA A 82 4.85 -7.68 -28.28
N ARG A 83 5.57 -8.74 -27.93
CA ARG A 83 5.02 -10.07 -27.76
C ARG A 83 4.41 -10.27 -26.38
N VAL A 84 4.80 -9.47 -25.38
CA VAL A 84 4.24 -9.51 -24.02
C VAL A 84 2.92 -8.74 -23.99
N LEU A 85 1.84 -9.46 -23.79
CA LEU A 85 0.51 -8.86 -23.69
C LEU A 85 0.33 -8.17 -22.32
N ASP A 86 -0.11 -6.93 -22.35
CA ASP A 86 -0.66 -6.29 -21.17
C ASP A 86 -2.13 -6.72 -20.98
N LYS A 87 -2.33 -7.83 -20.28
CA LYS A 87 -3.65 -8.42 -20.08
C LYS A 87 -4.50 -7.58 -19.12
N GLY A 88 -5.17 -6.59 -19.65
CA GLY A 88 -6.07 -5.71 -18.90
C GLY A 88 -6.03 -4.24 -19.31
N VAL A 89 -5.03 -3.83 -20.10
CA VAL A 89 -4.93 -2.46 -20.68
C VAL A 89 -4.31 -2.56 -22.06
N PRO A 90 -4.71 -1.73 -23.04
CA PRO A 90 -4.00 -1.63 -24.32
C PRO A 90 -2.52 -1.32 -24.09
N SER A 91 -1.61 -2.14 -24.64
CA SER A 91 -0.18 -1.91 -24.57
C SER A 91 0.31 -1.26 -25.87
N HIS A 92 1.19 -0.28 -25.73
CA HIS A 92 1.86 0.38 -26.85
C HIS A 92 3.36 0.26 -26.63
N PRO A 93 3.98 -0.88 -27.03
CA PRO A 93 5.39 -1.14 -26.80
C PRO A 93 6.24 -0.14 -27.59
N PHE A 94 7.31 0.36 -26.97
CA PHE A 94 8.25 1.29 -27.63
C PHE A 94 9.22 0.56 -28.55
N VAL A 95 9.49 -0.72 -28.26
CA VAL A 95 10.41 -1.58 -29.03
C VAL A 95 9.84 -3.00 -29.10
N PHE A 96 10.35 -3.80 -30.04
CA PHE A 96 9.83 -5.16 -30.26
C PHE A 96 10.41 -6.21 -29.30
N ASP A 97 11.71 -6.13 -28.98
CA ASP A 97 12.43 -7.09 -28.11
C ASP A 97 13.51 -6.36 -27.33
N GLY A 98 13.06 -5.61 -26.31
CA GLY A 98 13.92 -4.75 -25.49
C GLY A 98 14.06 -5.22 -24.05
N GLY A 99 13.73 -6.49 -23.75
CA GLY A 99 14.02 -7.10 -22.46
C GLY A 99 15.51 -7.26 -22.20
N GLY A 100 15.90 -7.39 -20.93
CA GLY A 100 17.31 -7.64 -20.57
C GLY A 100 17.82 -8.96 -21.11
N HIS A 101 18.99 -8.98 -21.77
CA HIS A 101 19.59 -10.18 -22.37
C HIS A 101 20.41 -11.02 -21.38
N ALA A 102 20.94 -10.42 -20.32
CA ALA A 102 21.67 -11.09 -19.24
C ALA A 102 20.93 -10.95 -17.90
N LEU A 103 21.31 -11.75 -16.90
CA LEU A 103 20.65 -11.80 -15.60
C LEU A 103 20.49 -10.41 -14.95
N TRP A 104 21.50 -9.56 -15.06
CA TRP A 104 21.53 -8.22 -14.44
C TRP A 104 21.42 -7.07 -15.46
N SER A 105 21.24 -7.35 -16.75
CA SER A 105 21.04 -6.28 -17.72
C SER A 105 19.69 -5.61 -17.53
N LEU A 106 19.70 -4.28 -17.64
CA LEU A 106 18.49 -3.46 -17.63
C LEU A 106 17.70 -3.61 -18.95
N PRO A 107 16.44 -3.18 -19.00
CA PRO A 107 15.69 -3.05 -20.24
C PRO A 107 16.39 -2.10 -21.22
N ASP A 108 15.97 -2.16 -22.47
CA ASP A 108 16.51 -1.34 -23.56
C ASP A 108 16.54 0.15 -23.20
N ALA A 109 17.70 0.78 -23.46
CA ALA A 109 17.93 2.19 -23.09
C ALA A 109 17.07 3.15 -23.91
N ARG A 110 16.75 2.81 -25.18
CA ARG A 110 15.90 3.62 -26.06
C ARG A 110 14.46 3.60 -25.57
N ALA A 111 13.93 2.41 -25.25
CA ALA A 111 12.60 2.26 -24.68
C ALA A 111 12.48 3.02 -23.34
N THR A 112 13.50 2.93 -22.48
CA THR A 112 13.57 3.68 -21.23
C THR A 112 13.56 5.20 -21.45
N ALA A 113 14.32 5.69 -22.45
CA ALA A 113 14.35 7.12 -22.78
C ALA A 113 13.01 7.60 -23.34
N MET A 114 12.36 6.80 -24.20
CA MET A 114 11.05 7.12 -24.77
C MET A 114 9.96 7.18 -23.70
N LEU A 115 9.96 6.24 -22.75
CA LEU A 115 9.03 6.28 -21.61
C LEU A 115 9.23 7.54 -20.76
N ARG A 116 10.48 7.88 -20.43
CA ARG A 116 10.82 9.07 -19.63
C ARG A 116 10.42 10.40 -20.28
N ALA A 117 10.29 10.42 -21.60
CA ALA A 117 9.84 11.59 -22.33
C ALA A 117 8.31 11.78 -22.27
N GLN A 118 7.54 10.81 -21.78
CA GLN A 118 6.09 10.94 -21.65
C GLN A 118 5.73 11.75 -20.38
N PRO A 119 4.76 12.67 -20.46
CA PRO A 119 4.37 13.51 -19.31
C PRO A 119 3.78 12.71 -18.17
N ASP A 120 3.01 11.64 -18.46
CA ASP A 120 2.29 10.84 -17.48
C ASP A 120 2.83 9.39 -17.43
N ALA A 121 4.16 9.22 -17.46
CA ALA A 121 4.80 7.92 -17.50
C ALA A 121 4.50 7.09 -16.26
N ASP A 122 3.98 5.86 -16.44
CA ASP A 122 3.75 4.90 -15.37
C ASP A 122 4.87 3.85 -15.35
N TYR A 123 5.80 4.04 -14.43
CA TYR A 123 7.02 3.24 -14.33
C TYR A 123 6.82 1.86 -13.71
N GLY A 124 7.62 0.88 -14.14
CA GLY A 124 7.55 -0.51 -13.71
C GLY A 124 8.20 -0.79 -12.36
N PHE A 125 9.45 -0.34 -12.17
CA PHE A 125 10.25 -0.71 -10.99
C PHE A 125 9.96 0.21 -9.79
N ASN A 126 9.63 -0.32 -8.63
CA ASN A 126 9.38 -1.70 -8.19
C ASN A 126 7.89 -2.06 -8.25
N SER A 127 7.54 -3.33 -7.97
CA SER A 127 6.13 -3.72 -7.90
C SER A 127 5.44 -3.25 -6.61
N GLY A 128 4.59 -2.23 -6.73
CA GLY A 128 3.82 -1.71 -5.60
C GLY A 128 2.83 -2.73 -5.04
N HIS A 129 2.14 -3.49 -5.89
CA HIS A 129 1.19 -4.52 -5.47
C HIS A 129 1.86 -5.59 -4.60
N VAL A 130 3.01 -6.10 -5.02
CA VAL A 130 3.79 -7.10 -4.26
C VAL A 130 4.33 -6.50 -2.97
N GLY A 131 4.85 -5.27 -3.03
CA GLY A 131 5.39 -4.56 -1.87
C GLY A 131 4.33 -4.33 -0.79
N VAL A 132 3.17 -3.78 -1.17
CA VAL A 132 2.05 -3.54 -0.24
C VAL A 132 1.48 -4.85 0.30
N ALA A 133 1.31 -5.88 -0.55
CA ALA A 133 0.89 -7.21 -0.11
C ALA A 133 1.84 -7.78 0.95
N THR A 134 3.14 -7.66 0.71
CA THR A 134 4.17 -8.13 1.64
C THR A 134 4.17 -7.32 2.93
N ALA A 135 4.16 -5.98 2.83
CA ALA A 135 4.15 -5.09 3.99
C ALA A 135 2.91 -5.35 4.89
N ALA A 136 1.74 -5.52 4.29
CA ALA A 136 0.51 -5.85 5.01
C ALA A 136 0.60 -7.23 5.68
N CYS A 137 1.01 -8.28 4.96
CA CYS A 137 1.08 -9.63 5.48
C CYS A 137 2.13 -9.79 6.58
N VAL A 138 3.35 -9.28 6.35
CA VAL A 138 4.43 -9.32 7.36
C VAL A 138 4.08 -8.41 8.54
N GLY A 139 3.50 -7.23 8.29
CA GLY A 139 2.97 -6.35 9.32
C GLY A 139 1.95 -7.04 10.22
N LEU A 140 1.00 -7.79 9.63
CA LEU A 140 0.05 -8.64 10.35
C LEU A 140 0.74 -9.69 11.22
N LEU A 141 1.70 -10.43 10.65
CA LEU A 141 2.45 -11.45 11.37
C LEU A 141 3.10 -10.89 12.63
N LEU A 142 3.74 -9.73 12.50
CA LEU A 142 4.46 -9.07 13.59
C LEU A 142 3.50 -8.44 14.60
N ALA A 143 2.50 -7.68 14.14
CA ALA A 143 1.62 -6.92 15.01
C ALA A 143 0.64 -7.80 15.80
N PHE A 144 0.18 -8.90 15.23
CA PHE A 144 -0.72 -9.86 15.90
C PHE A 144 0.01 -11.03 16.57
N GLY A 145 1.32 -11.16 16.37
CA GLY A 145 2.11 -12.23 16.97
C GLY A 145 1.66 -13.63 16.53
N ILE A 146 1.35 -13.80 15.23
CA ILE A 146 0.82 -15.06 14.69
C ILE A 146 1.85 -16.17 14.85
N ARG A 147 1.49 -17.24 15.62
CA ARG A 147 2.40 -18.34 15.96
C ARG A 147 2.21 -19.58 15.09
N ARG A 148 1.04 -19.78 14.47
CA ARG A 148 0.76 -20.94 13.61
C ARG A 148 1.70 -20.98 12.42
N ARG A 149 2.55 -22.05 12.33
CA ARG A 149 3.63 -22.14 11.33
C ARG A 149 3.13 -22.02 9.91
N TRP A 150 2.10 -22.78 9.52
CA TRP A 150 1.55 -22.72 8.16
C TRP A 150 1.03 -21.33 7.79
N LEU A 151 0.36 -20.65 8.71
CA LEU A 151 -0.16 -19.30 8.47
C LEU A 151 0.97 -18.27 8.32
N ARG A 152 2.06 -18.45 9.06
CA ARG A 152 3.27 -17.61 8.88
C ARG A 152 3.83 -17.75 7.46
N TRP A 153 3.98 -18.98 6.96
CA TRP A 153 4.47 -19.21 5.60
C TRP A 153 3.47 -18.70 4.55
N ALA A 154 2.17 -18.95 4.73
CA ALA A 154 1.14 -18.48 3.82
C ALA A 154 1.11 -16.94 3.70
N LEU A 155 1.26 -16.21 4.81
CA LEU A 155 1.28 -14.75 4.80
C LEU A 155 2.64 -14.19 4.34
N ALA A 156 3.77 -14.75 4.79
CA ALA A 156 5.08 -14.22 4.44
C ALA A 156 5.45 -14.46 2.97
N PHE A 157 4.99 -15.56 2.39
CA PHE A 157 5.37 -16.03 1.04
C PHE A 157 4.17 -16.29 0.14
N GLY A 158 3.13 -16.99 0.61
CA GLY A 158 2.03 -17.47 -0.23
C GLY A 158 1.27 -16.33 -0.92
N TRP A 159 0.75 -15.39 -0.16
CA TRP A 159 0.03 -14.24 -0.73
C TRP A 159 0.92 -13.32 -1.57
N PRO A 160 2.13 -12.90 -1.10
CA PRO A 160 3.04 -12.13 -1.94
C PRO A 160 3.45 -12.84 -3.23
N LEU A 161 3.65 -14.16 -3.20
CA LEU A 161 3.98 -14.95 -4.39
C LEU A 161 2.82 -14.99 -5.39
N LEU A 162 1.58 -15.21 -4.92
CA LEU A 162 0.39 -15.17 -5.76
C LEU A 162 0.24 -13.78 -6.42
N MET A 163 0.47 -12.72 -5.66
CA MET A 163 0.47 -11.36 -6.20
C MET A 163 1.57 -11.18 -7.23
N ALA A 164 2.80 -11.66 -6.98
CA ALA A 164 3.91 -11.59 -7.93
C ALA A 164 3.59 -12.32 -9.24
N LEU A 165 3.08 -13.56 -9.15
CA LEU A 165 2.66 -14.34 -10.31
C LEU A 165 1.57 -13.63 -11.11
N SER A 166 0.58 -13.04 -10.44
CA SER A 166 -0.45 -12.24 -11.10
C SER A 166 0.14 -11.07 -11.87
N ARG A 167 1.05 -10.30 -11.26
CA ARG A 167 1.65 -9.13 -11.90
C ARG A 167 2.55 -9.48 -13.08
N MET A 168 3.28 -10.61 -12.99
CA MET A 168 4.09 -11.14 -14.09
C MET A 168 3.22 -11.68 -15.22
N TYR A 169 2.19 -12.47 -14.92
CA TYR A 169 1.25 -13.00 -15.92
C TYR A 169 0.52 -11.88 -16.67
N LEU A 170 0.15 -10.79 -15.98
CA LEU A 170 -0.49 -9.64 -16.59
C LEU A 170 0.48 -8.75 -17.39
N GLY A 171 1.78 -9.05 -17.48
CA GLY A 171 2.76 -8.26 -18.22
C GLY A 171 3.17 -6.94 -17.57
N ARG A 172 2.85 -6.75 -16.28
CA ARG A 172 2.99 -5.46 -15.58
C ARG A 172 4.34 -5.26 -14.89
N HIS A 173 5.01 -6.32 -14.50
CA HIS A 173 6.24 -6.24 -13.71
C HIS A 173 7.21 -7.35 -14.06
N PHE A 174 8.48 -7.01 -14.18
CA PHE A 174 9.58 -7.97 -14.29
C PHE A 174 9.80 -8.75 -12.99
N LEU A 175 10.56 -9.85 -13.07
CA LEU A 175 10.99 -10.60 -11.88
C LEU A 175 11.77 -9.72 -10.89
N ALA A 176 12.62 -8.80 -11.39
CA ALA A 176 13.32 -7.82 -10.56
C ALA A 176 12.37 -6.96 -9.74
N ASP A 177 11.28 -6.49 -10.37
CA ASP A 177 10.32 -5.57 -9.73
C ASP A 177 9.58 -6.25 -8.57
N VAL A 178 9.18 -7.51 -8.76
CA VAL A 178 8.44 -8.26 -7.73
C VAL A 178 9.35 -8.68 -6.58
N LEU A 179 10.61 -9.08 -6.85
CA LEU A 179 11.59 -9.39 -5.81
C LEU A 179 11.97 -8.15 -4.99
N ALA A 180 12.21 -7.02 -5.67
CA ALA A 180 12.47 -5.75 -4.98
C ALA A 180 11.26 -5.33 -4.13
N GLY A 181 10.04 -5.40 -4.66
CA GLY A 181 8.82 -5.12 -3.92
C GLY A 181 8.68 -6.00 -2.68
N TRP A 182 8.96 -7.30 -2.79
CA TRP A 182 8.91 -8.22 -1.67
C TRP A 182 9.94 -7.89 -0.58
N LEU A 183 11.20 -7.66 -0.94
CA LEU A 183 12.27 -7.34 0.01
C LEU A 183 12.03 -6.01 0.73
N ILE A 184 11.64 -4.97 -0.02
CA ILE A 184 11.32 -3.65 0.53
C ILE A 184 10.09 -3.76 1.45
N GLY A 185 9.06 -4.51 1.04
CA GLY A 185 7.87 -4.74 1.85
C GLY A 185 8.16 -5.38 3.20
N VAL A 186 9.08 -6.37 3.26
CA VAL A 186 9.56 -6.96 4.53
C VAL A 186 10.27 -5.89 5.37
N GLY A 187 11.20 -5.14 4.79
CA GLY A 187 11.95 -4.10 5.49
C GLY A 187 11.04 -3.01 6.08
N VAL A 188 10.07 -2.56 5.30
CA VAL A 188 9.10 -1.53 5.72
C VAL A 188 8.16 -2.06 6.82
N ALA A 189 7.72 -3.33 6.75
CA ALA A 189 6.91 -3.92 7.81
C ALA A 189 7.67 -4.01 9.15
N LEU A 190 8.96 -4.38 9.10
CA LEU A 190 9.83 -4.39 10.26
C LEU A 190 10.03 -2.98 10.83
N LEU A 191 10.21 -1.98 9.96
CA LEU A 191 10.32 -0.58 10.35
C LEU A 191 9.04 -0.08 11.03
N ALA A 192 7.88 -0.34 10.44
CA ALA A 192 6.59 0.05 11.02
C ALA A 192 6.36 -0.59 12.39
N TRP A 193 6.69 -1.87 12.54
CA TRP A 193 6.60 -2.58 13.82
C TRP A 193 7.55 -2.00 14.88
N GLN A 194 8.71 -1.50 14.46
CA GLN A 194 9.68 -0.84 15.32
C GLN A 194 9.21 0.56 15.74
N LEU A 195 8.65 1.34 14.79
CA LEU A 195 8.22 2.72 15.01
C LEU A 195 6.89 2.83 15.78
N MET A 196 5.99 1.84 15.66
CA MET A 196 4.69 1.90 16.32
C MET A 196 4.84 1.71 17.83
N PRO A 197 4.51 2.73 18.67
CA PRO A 197 4.69 2.64 20.11
C PRO A 197 3.88 1.48 20.73
N GLY A 198 4.57 0.67 21.55
CA GLY A 198 3.96 -0.47 22.24
C GLY A 198 3.69 -1.71 21.38
N MET A 199 4.27 -1.80 20.17
CA MET A 199 4.28 -3.02 19.37
C MET A 199 5.45 -3.92 19.77
N ARG A 200 6.68 -3.55 19.43
CA ARG A 200 7.89 -4.26 19.82
C ARG A 200 8.32 -3.90 21.25
N SER A 201 8.31 -2.61 21.53
CA SER A 201 8.72 -2.00 22.80
C SER A 201 8.02 -0.65 22.97
N SER A 202 8.08 -0.06 24.15
CA SER A 202 7.59 1.29 24.42
C SER A 202 8.79 2.20 24.70
N GLN A 203 9.39 2.74 23.64
CA GLN A 203 10.53 3.64 23.73
C GLN A 203 10.10 5.10 23.52
N ARG A 204 10.66 6.03 24.28
CA ARG A 204 10.28 7.44 24.24
C ARG A 204 10.57 8.10 22.86
N TRP A 205 11.52 7.58 22.09
CA TRP A 205 11.88 8.11 20.76
C TRP A 205 10.89 7.73 19.65
N GLN A 206 10.09 6.68 19.82
CA GLN A 206 9.21 6.16 18.76
C GLN A 206 8.21 7.21 18.26
N LEU A 207 7.52 7.87 19.17
CA LEU A 207 6.52 8.87 18.80
C LEU A 207 7.13 10.11 18.15
N PRO A 208 8.18 10.75 18.69
CA PRO A 208 8.86 11.86 18.01
C PRO A 208 9.36 11.49 16.60
N VAL A 209 9.95 10.31 16.42
CA VAL A 209 10.41 9.84 15.10
C VAL A 209 9.25 9.60 14.15
N LEU A 210 8.15 9.01 14.61
CA LEU A 210 6.95 8.81 13.78
C LEU A 210 6.36 10.15 13.31
N LEU A 211 6.26 11.13 14.20
CA LEU A 211 5.76 12.48 13.86
C LEU A 211 6.71 13.20 12.92
N ALA A 212 8.02 13.15 13.18
CA ALA A 212 9.03 13.75 12.32
C ALA A 212 9.02 13.14 10.91
N LEU A 213 8.91 11.81 10.81
CA LEU A 213 8.79 11.11 9.53
C LEU A 213 7.52 11.53 8.78
N GLY A 214 6.38 11.59 9.47
CA GLY A 214 5.12 12.06 8.88
C GLY A 214 5.21 13.50 8.37
N ALA A 215 5.79 14.40 9.16
CA ALA A 215 5.98 15.80 8.77
C ALA A 215 6.97 15.94 7.60
N LEU A 216 8.07 15.18 7.61
CA LEU A 216 9.06 15.18 6.52
C LEU A 216 8.45 14.70 5.20
N LEU A 217 7.69 13.59 5.24
CA LEU A 217 7.03 13.07 4.04
C LEU A 217 5.93 14.01 3.55
N ALA A 218 5.19 14.66 4.45
CA ALA A 218 4.20 15.67 4.09
C ALA A 218 4.85 16.89 3.42
N TRP A 219 5.97 17.37 3.97
CA TRP A 219 6.75 18.44 3.34
C TRP A 219 7.30 18.03 1.98
N ALA A 220 7.88 16.83 1.87
CA ALA A 220 8.40 16.31 0.61
C ALA A 220 7.30 16.14 -0.45
N ALA A 221 6.09 15.71 -0.06
CA ALA A 221 4.94 15.59 -0.94
C ALA A 221 4.44 16.96 -1.46
N ALA A 222 4.52 18.00 -0.61
CA ALA A 222 4.15 19.37 -1.01
C ALA A 222 5.18 20.03 -1.94
N THR A 223 6.43 19.56 -1.95
CA THR A 223 7.56 20.23 -2.63
C THR A 223 8.19 19.41 -3.75
N SER A 224 7.84 18.12 -3.88
CA SER A 224 8.45 17.22 -4.86
C SER A 224 7.46 16.20 -5.39
N ARG A 225 7.76 15.64 -6.57
CA ARG A 225 6.99 14.53 -7.17
C ARG A 225 7.34 13.14 -6.64
N PHE A 226 8.32 13.05 -5.72
CA PHE A 226 8.82 11.74 -5.24
C PHE A 226 7.99 11.13 -4.13
N VAL A 227 7.10 11.89 -3.50
CA VAL A 227 6.23 11.41 -2.43
C VAL A 227 4.78 11.67 -2.81
N PRO A 228 3.90 10.67 -2.76
CA PRO A 228 2.49 10.85 -3.10
C PRO A 228 1.76 11.60 -1.98
N VAL A 229 0.98 12.61 -2.36
CA VAL A 229 0.33 13.53 -1.41
C VAL A 229 -0.68 12.81 -0.52
N GLY A 230 -1.46 11.91 -1.10
CA GLY A 230 -2.49 11.17 -0.38
C GLY A 230 -1.93 10.33 0.78
N GLU A 231 -0.91 9.53 0.50
CA GLU A 231 -0.29 8.63 1.48
C GLU A 231 0.50 9.40 2.54
N ALA A 232 1.17 10.48 2.15
CA ALA A 232 1.88 11.37 3.07
C ALA A 232 0.91 12.03 4.06
N GLY A 233 -0.22 12.55 3.60
CA GLY A 233 -1.26 13.12 4.45
C GLY A 233 -1.85 12.10 5.41
N ARG A 234 -2.17 10.89 4.94
CA ARG A 234 -2.66 9.79 5.79
C ARG A 234 -1.64 9.35 6.82
N LEU A 235 -0.36 9.35 6.47
CA LEU A 235 0.73 8.98 7.38
C LEU A 235 0.92 10.04 8.47
N LEU A 236 0.87 11.32 8.12
CA LEU A 236 0.88 12.42 9.10
C LEU A 236 -0.33 12.32 10.05
N ALA A 237 -1.53 12.11 9.52
CA ALA A 237 -2.74 11.93 10.31
C ALA A 237 -2.64 10.73 11.26
N LEU A 238 -2.08 9.62 10.79
CA LEU A 238 -1.83 8.44 11.63
C LEU A 238 -0.88 8.78 12.79
N GLY A 239 0.22 9.49 12.53
CA GLY A 239 1.14 9.95 13.57
C GLY A 239 0.46 10.83 14.61
N LEU A 240 -0.35 11.81 14.19
CA LEU A 240 -1.14 12.69 15.07
C LEU A 240 -2.15 11.89 15.90
N LEU A 241 -2.87 10.95 15.29
CA LEU A 241 -3.80 10.07 16.00
C LEU A 241 -3.07 9.22 17.05
N VAL A 242 -1.93 8.64 16.71
CA VAL A 242 -1.12 7.86 17.65
C VAL A 242 -0.65 8.73 18.81
N ALA A 243 -0.21 9.96 18.56
CA ALA A 243 0.17 10.93 19.58
C ALA A 243 -1.01 11.21 20.53
N TRP A 244 -2.19 11.48 19.99
CA TRP A 244 -3.40 11.70 20.77
C TRP A 244 -3.80 10.47 21.60
N LEU A 245 -3.69 9.24 21.02
CA LEU A 245 -3.96 7.99 21.72
C LEU A 245 -2.95 7.71 22.84
N GLN A 246 -1.69 8.08 22.67
CA GLN A 246 -0.68 7.97 23.73
C GLN A 246 -1.00 8.91 24.92
N TRP A 247 -1.53 10.09 24.64
CA TRP A 247 -1.90 11.07 25.66
C TRP A 247 -3.23 10.71 26.35
N ARG A 248 -4.29 10.39 25.58
CA ARG A 248 -5.66 10.16 26.08
C ARG A 248 -5.93 8.71 26.47
N GLY A 249 -4.99 7.80 26.25
CA GLY A 249 -5.15 6.36 26.42
C GLY A 249 -5.77 5.68 25.18
N TRP A 250 -5.39 4.44 24.99
CA TRP A 250 -5.92 3.58 23.92
C TRP A 250 -7.29 3.01 24.33
N PRO A 251 -8.25 2.89 23.41
CA PRO A 251 -9.48 2.17 23.70
C PRO A 251 -9.18 0.68 23.94
N VAL A 252 -10.00 0.05 24.78
CA VAL A 252 -9.89 -1.38 25.04
C VAL A 252 -10.27 -2.16 23.79
N ASP A 253 -9.51 -3.19 23.47
CA ASP A 253 -9.83 -4.10 22.36
C ASP A 253 -11.20 -4.78 22.57
N PRO A 254 -11.96 -5.09 21.50
CA PRO A 254 -13.29 -5.68 21.62
C PRO A 254 -13.23 -7.08 22.23
N GLN A 255 -14.04 -7.33 23.26
CA GLN A 255 -14.07 -8.59 24.00
C GLN A 255 -15.15 -9.55 23.50
N SER A 256 -16.22 -9.06 22.86
CA SER A 256 -17.33 -9.87 22.35
C SER A 256 -17.45 -9.75 20.81
N VAL A 257 -18.11 -10.75 20.22
CA VAL A 257 -18.42 -10.73 18.76
C VAL A 257 -19.29 -9.53 18.42
N THR A 258 -20.29 -9.23 19.25
CA THR A 258 -21.17 -8.06 19.07
C THR A 258 -20.38 -6.75 19.01
N GLN A 259 -19.44 -6.54 19.93
CA GLN A 259 -18.58 -5.36 19.91
C GLN A 259 -17.73 -5.28 18.66
N ARG A 260 -17.18 -6.40 18.18
CA ARG A 260 -16.39 -6.46 16.93
C ARG A 260 -17.25 -6.04 15.74
N VAL A 261 -18.42 -6.63 15.62
CA VAL A 261 -19.36 -6.35 14.52
C VAL A 261 -19.81 -4.88 14.55
N LEU A 262 -20.25 -4.38 15.70
CA LEU A 262 -20.69 -2.98 15.82
C LEU A 262 -19.58 -1.98 15.51
N ARG A 263 -18.33 -2.23 15.97
CA ARG A 263 -17.18 -1.36 15.66
C ARG A 263 -16.83 -1.37 14.18
N VAL A 264 -16.82 -2.55 13.56
CA VAL A 264 -16.51 -2.67 12.13
C VAL A 264 -17.60 -2.03 11.29
N LEU A 265 -18.87 -2.34 11.55
CA LEU A 265 -19.98 -1.71 10.83
C LEU A 265 -20.00 -0.19 11.02
N GLY A 266 -19.81 0.27 12.24
CA GLY A 266 -19.79 1.71 12.53
C GLY A 266 -18.63 2.43 11.82
N VAL A 267 -17.41 1.87 11.80
CA VAL A 267 -16.29 2.50 11.08
C VAL A 267 -16.48 2.44 9.56
N VAL A 268 -17.09 1.39 9.04
CA VAL A 268 -17.46 1.32 7.60
C VAL A 268 -18.47 2.42 7.26
N VAL A 269 -19.50 2.61 8.09
CA VAL A 269 -20.46 3.73 7.91
C VAL A 269 -19.75 5.08 7.98
N ILE A 270 -18.88 5.29 8.97
CA ILE A 270 -18.08 6.53 9.08
C ILE A 270 -17.23 6.72 7.81
N TYR A 271 -16.55 5.69 7.32
CA TYR A 271 -15.73 5.75 6.11
C TYR A 271 -16.57 6.12 4.88
N THR A 272 -17.72 5.47 4.68
CA THR A 272 -18.59 5.70 3.52
C THR A 272 -19.27 7.08 3.52
N LEU A 273 -19.55 7.64 4.70
CA LEU A 273 -20.15 8.98 4.83
C LEU A 273 -19.10 10.09 4.85
N ALA A 274 -17.93 9.85 5.47
CA ALA A 274 -16.88 10.87 5.58
C ALA A 274 -16.29 11.24 4.21
N ARG A 275 -16.12 10.26 3.32
CA ARG A 275 -15.51 10.49 2.00
C ARG A 275 -16.28 11.52 1.17
N PRO A 276 -17.57 11.31 0.83
CA PRO A 276 -18.34 12.30 0.07
C PRO A 276 -18.52 13.64 0.82
N LEU A 277 -18.56 13.62 2.15
CA LEU A 277 -18.60 14.85 2.94
C LEU A 277 -17.33 15.69 2.78
N ILE A 278 -16.17 15.04 2.79
CA ILE A 278 -14.87 15.70 2.57
C ILE A 278 -14.80 16.26 1.16
N ASP A 279 -15.21 15.51 0.15
CA ASP A 279 -15.23 15.95 -1.25
C ASP A 279 -16.17 17.16 -1.42
N LEU A 280 -17.34 17.15 -0.77
CA LEU A 280 -18.27 18.27 -0.76
C LEU A 280 -17.69 19.52 -0.07
N LEU A 281 -17.04 19.34 1.07
CA LEU A 281 -16.38 20.45 1.80
C LEU A 281 -15.20 21.00 0.99
N ALA A 282 -14.40 20.15 0.36
CA ALA A 282 -13.30 20.56 -0.50
C ALA A 282 -13.81 21.38 -1.70
N ALA A 283 -14.93 20.99 -2.30
CA ALA A 283 -15.56 21.73 -3.38
C ALA A 283 -16.18 23.08 -2.93
N ALA A 284 -16.66 23.17 -1.68
CA ALA A 284 -17.29 24.37 -1.14
C ALA A 284 -16.27 25.43 -0.65
N VAL A 285 -15.04 25.02 -0.35
CA VAL A 285 -13.99 25.92 0.17
C VAL A 285 -13.04 26.28 -0.98
N PRO A 286 -12.99 27.54 -1.44
CA PRO A 286 -12.17 27.95 -2.58
C PRO A 286 -10.69 28.05 -2.18
N LEU A 287 -10.05 26.91 -1.93
CA LEU A 287 -8.62 26.82 -1.69
C LEU A 287 -7.88 26.63 -3.04
N PRO A 288 -6.62 27.07 -3.12
CA PRO A 288 -5.80 26.85 -4.32
C PRO A 288 -5.70 25.37 -4.66
N ASP A 289 -5.73 25.04 -5.96
CA ASP A 289 -5.40 23.68 -6.44
C ASP A 289 -3.88 23.47 -6.31
N ALA A 290 -3.48 22.95 -5.16
CA ALA A 290 -2.09 22.77 -4.79
C ALA A 290 -1.90 21.49 -3.96
N PRO A 291 -0.73 20.84 -4.03
CA PRO A 291 -0.43 19.65 -3.23
C PRO A 291 -0.64 19.85 -1.72
N ALA A 292 -0.36 21.05 -1.22
CA ALA A 292 -0.57 21.39 0.19
C ALA A 292 -2.06 21.37 0.58
N THR A 293 -2.95 21.81 -0.29
CA THR A 293 -4.42 21.77 -0.08
C THR A 293 -4.91 20.32 -0.06
N GLU A 294 -4.50 19.51 -1.01
CA GLU A 294 -4.84 18.09 -1.04
C GLU A 294 -4.34 17.40 0.23
N LEU A 295 -3.10 17.66 0.65
CA LEU A 295 -2.52 17.11 1.87
C LEU A 295 -3.38 17.43 3.10
N VAL A 296 -3.85 18.66 3.24
CA VAL A 296 -4.73 19.07 4.36
C VAL A 296 -6.02 18.25 4.35
N TRP A 297 -6.66 18.08 3.19
CA TRP A 297 -7.88 17.27 3.08
C TRP A 297 -7.65 15.79 3.39
N GLN A 298 -6.51 15.23 3.00
CA GLN A 298 -6.15 13.86 3.35
C GLN A 298 -5.92 13.69 4.86
N VAL A 299 -5.30 14.66 5.52
CA VAL A 299 -5.13 14.67 6.98
C VAL A 299 -6.48 14.75 7.68
N ILE A 300 -7.33 15.71 7.30
CA ILE A 300 -8.67 15.89 7.90
C ILE A 300 -9.50 14.62 7.73
N GLY A 301 -9.56 14.09 6.50
CA GLY A 301 -10.34 12.90 6.19
C GLY A 301 -9.92 11.67 6.97
N THR A 302 -8.62 11.45 7.07
CA THR A 302 -8.07 10.31 7.82
C THR A 302 -8.35 10.46 9.32
N LEU A 303 -8.20 11.67 9.88
CA LEU A 303 -8.52 11.93 11.29
C LEU A 303 -10.01 11.78 11.59
N LEU A 304 -10.89 12.20 10.67
CA LEU A 304 -12.34 12.00 10.82
C LEU A 304 -12.70 10.52 10.84
N ILE A 305 -12.17 9.73 9.91
CA ILE A 305 -12.47 8.30 9.80
C ILE A 305 -11.91 7.54 11.01
N LEU A 306 -10.62 7.65 11.27
CA LEU A 306 -9.97 6.90 12.34
C LEU A 306 -10.36 7.43 13.73
N GLY A 307 -10.43 8.75 13.89
CA GLY A 307 -10.85 9.41 15.14
C GLY A 307 -12.31 9.11 15.48
N GLY A 308 -13.21 9.17 14.49
CA GLY A 308 -14.60 8.77 14.63
C GLY A 308 -14.73 7.28 15.02
N GLY A 309 -13.95 6.41 14.37
CA GLY A 309 -13.88 4.99 14.74
C GLY A 309 -13.39 4.77 16.19
N VAL A 310 -12.39 5.54 16.62
CA VAL A 310 -11.90 5.50 18.02
C VAL A 310 -12.97 6.02 19.00
N ALA A 311 -13.65 7.11 18.68
CA ALA A 311 -14.74 7.63 19.49
C ALA A 311 -15.85 6.58 19.64
N LEU A 312 -16.27 5.97 18.54
CA LEU A 312 -17.24 4.86 18.54
C LEU A 312 -16.75 3.68 19.39
N ALA A 313 -15.48 3.29 19.28
CA ALA A 313 -14.90 2.20 20.05
C ALA A 313 -14.87 2.46 21.56
N ARG A 314 -14.82 3.73 21.98
CA ARG A 314 -14.93 4.14 23.40
C ARG A 314 -16.37 4.18 23.90
N TRP A 315 -17.31 4.53 23.00
CA TRP A 315 -18.72 4.67 23.33
C TRP A 315 -19.45 3.33 23.45
N ILE A 316 -19.07 2.32 22.66
CA ILE A 316 -19.68 0.97 22.71
C ILE A 316 -19.35 0.36 24.09
N PRO A 317 -20.38 0.06 24.92
CA PRO A 317 -20.17 -0.38 26.30
C PRO A 317 -19.41 -1.70 26.37
N ARG A 318 -18.64 -1.87 27.44
CA ARG A 318 -18.05 -3.14 27.80
C ARG A 318 -19.23 -4.07 28.12
N GLY A 319 -19.39 -5.15 27.37
CA GLY A 319 -20.39 -6.16 27.71
C GLY A 319 -20.16 -6.62 29.15
N THR A 320 -21.20 -6.64 29.94
CA THR A 320 -21.23 -7.24 31.29
C THR A 320 -20.98 -8.73 31.21
#